data_9e46215908821879d1c02cbdb42b7750
#
_entry.id   9e46215908821879d1c02cbdb42b7750
#
_cell.length_a   1.000
_cell.length_b   1.000
_cell.length_c   1.000
_cell.angle_alpha   90.00
_cell.angle_beta   90.00
_cell.angle_gamma   90.00
#
_symmetry.space_group_name_H-M   'P 1'
#
loop_
_entity.id
_entity.type
_entity.pdbx_description
1 polymer ?
#
loop_
_entity_poly.entity_id
_entity_poly.type
_entity_poly.pdbx_seq_one_letter_code
_entity_poly.pdbx_strand_id
1 'polypeptide(L)'
;MHFMDEVRRVVQRARGIETLAGLAEKVENALDRLGETALHLGRTAMSAQFRTAFAHATPFQEVMGDMVMAWMLLWRAAAAAPQLEKLLEGREGEARRRRVETHKNAAFYHGQIRTAAFFINTLLPATLGKMAAILAAESAAVDMPEAGFGG
;
A
#
# COMPACT_ATOMS: atom_id res chain seq x y z
N MET A 1 3.04 7.67 -15.46
CA MET A 1 2.62 8.91 -14.78
C MET A 1 1.20 8.83 -14.25
N HIS A 2 0.19 8.47 -15.03
CA HIS A 2 -1.21 8.41 -14.56
C HIS A 2 -1.45 7.65 -13.25
N PHE A 3 -0.83 6.49 -13.02
CA PHE A 3 -1.06 5.70 -11.81
C PHE A 3 -0.71 6.46 -10.53
N MET A 4 0.48 7.04 -10.45
CA MET A 4 0.90 7.78 -9.25
C MET A 4 0.03 9.01 -8.99
N ASP A 5 -0.43 9.67 -10.04
CA ASP A 5 -1.31 10.85 -9.92
C ASP A 5 -2.69 10.46 -9.38
N GLU A 6 -3.23 9.31 -9.80
CA GLU A 6 -4.50 8.79 -9.27
C GLU A 6 -4.37 8.40 -7.78
N VAL A 7 -3.28 7.74 -7.41
CA VAL A 7 -3.03 7.42 -6.00
C VAL A 7 -2.93 8.70 -5.16
N ARG A 8 -2.19 9.71 -5.63
CA ARG A 8 -2.06 10.99 -4.93
C ARG A 8 -3.40 11.72 -4.74
N ARG A 9 -4.30 11.67 -5.73
CA ARG A 9 -5.66 12.24 -5.57
C ARG A 9 -6.42 11.59 -4.42
N VAL A 10 -6.34 10.26 -4.29
CA VAL A 10 -6.97 9.53 -3.19
C VAL A 10 -6.31 9.87 -1.86
N VAL A 11 -4.99 9.95 -1.82
CA VAL A 11 -4.22 10.38 -0.64
C VAL A 11 -4.67 11.75 -0.17
N GLN A 12 -4.75 12.73 -1.06
CA GLN A 12 -5.19 14.10 -0.73
C GLN A 12 -6.61 14.12 -0.19
N ARG A 13 -7.53 13.37 -0.80
CA ARG A 13 -8.90 13.23 -0.30
C ARG A 13 -8.94 12.61 1.10
N ALA A 14 -8.20 11.54 1.33
CA ALA A 14 -8.14 10.84 2.61
C ALA A 14 -7.49 11.69 3.70
N ARG A 15 -6.47 12.49 3.35
CA ARG A 15 -5.79 13.42 4.26
C ARG A 15 -6.74 14.48 4.83
N GLY A 16 -7.76 14.90 4.08
CA GLY A 16 -8.81 15.80 4.55
C GLY A 16 -9.81 15.17 5.53
N ILE A 17 -9.70 13.87 5.81
CA ILE A 17 -10.54 13.14 6.75
C ILE A 17 -9.69 12.77 7.96
N GLU A 18 -9.95 13.37 9.11
CA GLU A 18 -9.13 13.26 10.33
C GLU A 18 -8.78 11.80 10.68
N THR A 19 -9.78 10.90 10.63
CA THR A 19 -9.61 9.48 10.96
C THR A 19 -8.75 8.70 9.96
N LEU A 20 -8.48 9.24 8.77
CA LEU A 20 -7.72 8.61 7.70
C LEU A 20 -6.38 9.31 7.42
N ALA A 21 -6.11 10.47 7.99
CA ALA A 21 -4.92 11.28 7.70
C ALA A 21 -3.62 10.47 7.88
N GLY A 22 -3.48 9.72 8.98
CA GLY A 22 -2.31 8.88 9.23
C GLY A 22 -2.17 7.69 8.26
N LEU A 23 -3.29 7.16 7.74
CA LEU A 23 -3.26 6.12 6.70
C LEU A 23 -2.83 6.71 5.34
N ALA A 24 -3.32 7.90 5.02
CA ALA A 24 -2.97 8.63 3.81
C ALA A 24 -1.46 8.93 3.75
N GLU A 25 -0.87 9.38 4.85
CA GLU A 25 0.57 9.63 4.95
C GLU A 25 1.40 8.35 4.69
N LYS A 26 1.00 7.22 5.26
CA LYS A 26 1.69 5.94 5.04
C LYS A 26 1.63 5.47 3.59
N VAL A 27 0.48 5.64 2.93
CA VAL A 27 0.33 5.30 1.52
C VAL A 27 1.16 6.23 0.64
N GLU A 28 1.23 7.53 0.95
CA GLU A 28 2.06 8.49 0.22
C GLU A 28 3.55 8.15 0.33
N ASN A 29 4.04 7.89 1.54
CA ASN A 29 5.43 7.47 1.77
C ASN A 29 5.77 6.19 0.99
N ALA A 30 4.86 5.22 0.96
CA ALA A 30 5.06 3.99 0.19
C ALA A 30 5.03 4.25 -1.33
N LEU A 31 4.20 5.18 -1.80
CA LEU A 31 4.14 5.57 -3.22
C LEU A 31 5.44 6.23 -3.68
N ASP A 32 6.00 7.12 -2.87
CA ASP A 32 7.27 7.78 -3.19
C ASP A 32 8.42 6.76 -3.23
N ARG A 33 8.43 5.83 -2.28
CA ARG A 33 9.39 4.72 -2.25
C ARG A 33 9.24 3.78 -3.45
N LEU A 34 8.01 3.54 -3.91
CA LEU A 34 7.76 2.79 -5.14
C LEU A 34 8.38 3.49 -6.36
N GLY A 35 8.23 4.82 -6.46
CA GLY A 35 8.83 5.60 -7.53
C GLY A 35 10.35 5.48 -7.58
N GLU A 36 11.02 5.58 -6.43
CA GLU A 36 12.47 5.37 -6.31
C GLU A 36 12.86 3.95 -6.74
N THR A 37 12.13 2.93 -6.26
CA THR A 37 12.39 1.53 -6.57
C THR A 37 12.23 1.23 -8.06
N ALA A 38 11.18 1.76 -8.70
CA ALA A 38 10.95 1.61 -10.13
C ALA A 38 12.06 2.25 -10.98
N LEU A 39 12.50 3.45 -10.61
CA LEU A 39 13.60 4.14 -11.29
C LEU A 39 14.93 3.38 -11.12
N HIS A 40 15.21 2.88 -9.91
CA HIS A 40 16.40 2.08 -9.64
C HIS A 40 16.39 0.81 -10.50
N LEU A 41 15.29 0.06 -10.49
CA LEU A 41 15.18 -1.17 -11.26
C LEU A 41 15.30 -0.92 -12.77
N GLY A 42 14.69 0.16 -13.28
CA GLY A 42 14.84 0.56 -14.68
C GLY A 42 16.28 0.89 -15.08
N ARG A 43 17.01 1.60 -14.22
CA ARG A 43 18.45 1.91 -14.45
C ARG A 43 19.31 0.62 -14.44
N THR A 44 19.05 -0.26 -13.47
CA THR A 44 19.75 -1.55 -13.37
C THR A 44 19.51 -2.41 -14.60
N ALA A 45 18.26 -2.45 -15.10
CA ALA A 45 17.90 -3.19 -16.31
C ALA A 45 18.61 -2.68 -17.60
N MET A 46 18.98 -1.40 -17.63
CA MET A 46 19.72 -0.77 -18.74
C MET A 46 21.24 -0.79 -18.56
N SER A 47 21.75 -1.43 -17.51
CA SER A 47 23.17 -1.50 -17.18
C SER A 47 23.76 -2.88 -17.47
N ALA A 48 25.05 -3.06 -17.21
CA ALA A 48 25.72 -4.37 -17.24
C ALA A 48 25.10 -5.35 -16.21
N GLN A 49 24.40 -4.86 -15.21
CA GLN A 49 23.74 -5.64 -14.16
C GLN A 49 22.27 -6.00 -14.50
N PHE A 50 21.90 -6.03 -15.79
CA PHE A 50 20.51 -6.28 -16.20
C PHE A 50 19.92 -7.58 -15.62
N ARG A 51 20.75 -8.63 -15.43
CA ARG A 51 20.30 -9.91 -14.84
C ARG A 51 19.81 -9.73 -13.40
N THR A 52 20.45 -8.87 -12.62
CA THR A 52 20.01 -8.52 -11.26
C THR A 52 18.62 -7.87 -11.28
N ALA A 53 18.34 -7.01 -12.27
CA ALA A 53 17.01 -6.44 -12.42
C ALA A 53 15.95 -7.52 -12.67
N PHE A 54 16.24 -8.51 -13.50
CA PHE A 54 15.31 -9.63 -13.73
C PHE A 54 15.11 -10.51 -12.48
N ALA A 55 16.16 -10.74 -11.68
CA ALA A 55 16.04 -11.45 -10.42
C ALA A 55 15.08 -10.75 -9.43
N HIS A 56 14.96 -9.42 -9.50
CA HIS A 56 14.04 -8.65 -8.68
C HIS A 56 12.67 -8.36 -9.32
N ALA A 57 12.37 -8.90 -10.51
CA ALA A 57 11.11 -8.62 -11.21
C ALA A 57 9.87 -9.15 -10.44
N THR A 58 9.93 -10.37 -9.90
CA THR A 58 8.83 -10.94 -9.11
C THR A 58 8.60 -10.18 -7.81
N PRO A 59 9.60 -9.90 -6.95
CA PRO A 59 9.43 -9.03 -5.80
C PRO A 59 8.84 -7.66 -6.15
N PHE A 60 9.23 -7.06 -7.27
CA PHE A 60 8.68 -5.78 -7.71
C PHE A 60 7.22 -5.90 -8.15
N GLN A 61 6.83 -6.98 -8.81
CA GLN A 61 5.43 -7.24 -9.16
C GLN A 61 4.55 -7.37 -7.90
N GLU A 62 5.03 -8.05 -6.86
CA GLU A 62 4.34 -8.13 -5.57
C GLU A 62 4.17 -6.75 -4.93
N VAL A 63 5.23 -5.94 -4.92
CA VAL A 63 5.21 -4.56 -4.45
C VAL A 63 4.15 -3.74 -5.19
N MET A 64 4.06 -3.86 -6.51
CA MET A 64 3.02 -3.19 -7.31
C MET A 64 1.61 -3.63 -6.91
N GLY A 65 1.40 -4.93 -6.71
CA GLY A 65 0.12 -5.48 -6.25
C GLY A 65 -0.30 -4.94 -4.89
N ASP A 66 0.62 -4.93 -3.93
CA ASP A 66 0.38 -4.40 -2.58
C ASP A 66 0.06 -2.89 -2.61
N MET A 67 0.75 -2.12 -3.46
CA MET A 67 0.47 -0.68 -3.64
C MET A 67 -0.90 -0.41 -4.25
N VAL A 68 -1.30 -1.20 -5.26
CA VAL A 68 -2.66 -1.12 -5.83
C VAL A 68 -3.69 -1.44 -4.75
N MET A 69 -3.46 -2.46 -3.93
CA MET A 69 -4.36 -2.82 -2.83
C MET A 69 -4.46 -1.71 -1.77
N ALA A 70 -3.33 -1.13 -1.35
CA ALA A 70 -3.31 -0.02 -0.40
C ALA A 70 -4.09 1.19 -0.94
N TRP A 71 -3.90 1.55 -2.21
CA TRP A 71 -4.63 2.61 -2.89
C TRP A 71 -6.14 2.36 -2.91
N MET A 72 -6.57 1.18 -3.38
CA MET A 72 -7.99 0.84 -3.49
C MET A 72 -8.69 0.79 -2.13
N LEU A 73 -8.01 0.25 -1.10
CA LEU A 73 -8.56 0.22 0.25
C LEU A 73 -8.66 1.62 0.87
N LEU A 74 -7.65 2.48 0.66
CA LEU A 74 -7.70 3.87 1.11
C LEU A 74 -8.84 4.64 0.41
N TRP A 75 -9.03 4.43 -0.91
CA TRP A 75 -10.13 5.03 -1.65
C TRP A 75 -11.50 4.62 -1.09
N ARG A 76 -11.69 3.31 -0.85
CA ARG A 76 -12.92 2.79 -0.23
C ARG A 76 -13.17 3.38 1.15
N ALA A 77 -12.13 3.48 1.98
CA ALA A 77 -12.22 4.10 3.30
C ALA A 77 -12.59 5.59 3.20
N ALA A 78 -11.99 6.34 2.27
CA ALA A 78 -12.30 7.75 2.04
C ALA A 78 -13.73 7.99 1.52
N ALA A 79 -14.32 7.02 0.81
CA ALA A 79 -15.71 7.05 0.42
C ALA A 79 -16.66 6.67 1.57
N ALA A 80 -16.24 5.71 2.41
CA ALA A 80 -17.04 5.19 3.52
C ALA A 80 -17.11 6.12 4.73
N ALA A 81 -16.02 6.81 5.06
CA ALA A 81 -15.91 7.62 6.27
C ALA A 81 -17.03 8.69 6.40
N PRO A 82 -17.29 9.54 5.40
CA PRO A 82 -18.37 10.54 5.51
C PRO A 82 -19.77 9.91 5.58
N GLN A 83 -19.98 8.73 5.00
CA GLN A 83 -21.25 8.02 5.10
C GLN A 83 -21.45 7.42 6.50
N LEU A 84 -20.37 6.91 7.09
CA LEU A 84 -20.40 6.43 8.47
C LEU A 84 -20.72 7.56 9.43
N GLU A 85 -20.06 8.71 9.32
CA GLU A 85 -20.30 9.85 10.21
C GLU A 85 -21.75 10.33 10.15
N LYS A 86 -22.38 10.42 8.97
CA LYS A 86 -23.82 10.73 8.83
C LYS A 86 -24.71 9.76 9.59
N LEU A 87 -24.39 8.46 9.59
CA LEU A 87 -25.17 7.43 10.29
C LEU A 87 -24.94 7.43 11.80
N LEU A 88 -23.85 8.03 12.25
CA LEU A 88 -23.44 8.12 13.66
C LEU A 88 -23.70 9.52 14.27
N GLU A 89 -24.20 10.46 13.47
CA GLU A 89 -24.46 11.83 13.91
C GLU A 89 -25.27 11.88 15.21
N GLY A 90 -24.82 12.73 16.15
CA GLY A 90 -25.44 12.87 17.48
C GLY A 90 -25.24 11.67 18.42
N ARG A 91 -24.39 10.69 18.06
CA ARG A 91 -24.08 9.53 18.90
C ARG A 91 -22.63 9.52 19.34
N GLU A 92 -22.42 9.29 20.62
CA GLU A 92 -21.09 9.20 21.21
C GLU A 92 -20.95 7.91 22.04
N GLY A 93 -19.73 7.55 22.39
CA GLY A 93 -19.40 6.46 23.30
C GLY A 93 -20.08 5.13 22.93
N GLU A 94 -20.84 4.60 23.86
CA GLU A 94 -21.51 3.30 23.72
C GLU A 94 -22.64 3.33 22.68
N ALA A 95 -23.39 4.43 22.58
CA ALA A 95 -24.45 4.58 21.58
C ALA A 95 -23.90 4.52 20.14
N ARG A 96 -22.74 5.13 19.91
CA ARG A 96 -22.00 5.05 18.64
C ARG A 96 -21.57 3.61 18.33
N ARG A 97 -20.97 2.92 19.30
CA ARG A 97 -20.56 1.51 19.18
C ARG A 97 -21.75 0.60 18.85
N ARG A 98 -22.81 0.68 19.64
CA ARG A 98 -24.03 -0.07 19.43
C ARG A 98 -24.64 0.16 18.04
N ARG A 99 -24.62 1.41 17.55
CA ARG A 99 -25.12 1.72 16.19
C ARG A 99 -24.31 1.01 15.11
N VAL A 100 -22.97 0.98 15.24
CA VAL A 100 -22.11 0.23 14.32
C VAL A 100 -22.41 -1.27 14.36
N GLU A 101 -22.62 -1.84 15.53
CA GLU A 101 -22.89 -3.27 15.71
C GLU A 101 -24.26 -3.71 15.16
N THR A 102 -25.27 -2.86 15.28
CA THR A 102 -26.67 -3.24 15.00
C THR A 102 -27.21 -2.72 13.67
N HIS A 103 -26.56 -1.75 13.03
CA HIS A 103 -27.03 -1.16 11.79
C HIS A 103 -26.18 -1.58 10.59
N LYS A 104 -26.76 -2.34 9.68
CA LYS A 104 -26.08 -2.97 8.53
C LYS A 104 -25.14 -2.03 7.77
N ASN A 105 -25.62 -0.84 7.40
CA ASN A 105 -24.79 0.09 6.61
C ASN A 105 -23.68 0.73 7.46
N ALA A 106 -23.91 0.99 8.75
CA ALA A 106 -22.87 1.51 9.65
C ALA A 106 -21.77 0.45 9.85
N ALA A 107 -22.14 -0.79 10.08
CA ALA A 107 -21.20 -1.92 10.14
C ALA A 107 -20.38 -2.05 8.85
N PHE A 108 -21.04 -1.97 7.69
CA PHE A 108 -20.37 -2.04 6.39
C PHE A 108 -19.35 -0.93 6.20
N TYR A 109 -19.72 0.34 6.41
CA TYR A 109 -18.78 1.46 6.24
C TYR A 109 -17.64 1.43 7.27
N HIS A 110 -17.95 1.07 8.52
CA HIS A 110 -16.92 0.86 9.53
C HIS A 110 -15.94 -0.25 9.11
N GLY A 111 -16.45 -1.36 8.58
CA GLY A 111 -15.63 -2.45 8.06
C GLY A 111 -14.67 -2.02 6.95
N GLN A 112 -15.11 -1.14 6.00
CA GLN A 112 -14.22 -0.62 4.96
C GLN A 112 -13.02 0.14 5.55
N ILE A 113 -13.28 0.98 6.55
CA ILE A 113 -12.23 1.76 7.23
C ILE A 113 -11.27 0.84 7.99
N ARG A 114 -11.82 -0.17 8.71
CA ARG A 114 -10.99 -1.12 9.48
C ARG A 114 -10.13 -2.00 8.59
N THR A 115 -10.65 -2.44 7.44
CA THR A 115 -9.89 -3.22 6.46
C THR A 115 -8.73 -2.41 5.88
N ALA A 116 -8.96 -1.15 5.52
CA ALA A 116 -7.91 -0.25 5.07
C ALA A 116 -6.85 -0.04 6.16
N ALA A 117 -7.28 0.23 7.40
CA ALA A 117 -6.38 0.41 8.52
C ALA A 117 -5.52 -0.84 8.79
N PHE A 118 -6.12 -2.03 8.73
CA PHE A 118 -5.38 -3.28 8.90
C PHE A 118 -4.31 -3.45 7.82
N PHE A 119 -4.70 -3.33 6.55
CA PHE A 119 -3.77 -3.52 5.44
C PHE A 119 -2.61 -2.52 5.50
N ILE A 120 -2.93 -1.22 5.63
CA ILE A 120 -1.93 -0.15 5.60
C ILE A 120 -1.01 -0.18 6.83
N ASN A 121 -1.51 -0.59 7.98
CA ASN A 121 -0.69 -0.63 9.19
C ASN A 121 0.07 -1.95 9.40
N THR A 122 -0.41 -3.06 8.81
CA THR A 122 0.12 -4.40 9.09
C THR A 122 0.84 -5.01 7.89
N LEU A 123 0.29 -4.88 6.67
CA LEU A 123 0.84 -5.51 5.48
C LEU A 123 1.75 -4.58 4.68
N LEU A 124 1.36 -3.32 4.50
CA LEU A 124 2.16 -2.34 3.76
C LEU A 124 3.58 -2.13 4.31
N PRO A 125 3.88 -2.21 5.63
CA PRO A 125 5.25 -2.19 6.14
C PRO A 125 6.14 -3.31 5.59
N ALA A 126 5.60 -4.52 5.35
CA ALA A 126 6.35 -5.61 4.73
C ALA A 126 6.71 -5.29 3.26
N THR A 127 5.82 -4.58 2.55
CA THR A 127 6.07 -4.09 1.19
C THR A 127 7.22 -3.10 1.13
N LEU A 128 7.34 -2.22 2.13
CA LEU A 128 8.50 -1.32 2.26
C LEU A 128 9.81 -2.10 2.44
N GLY A 129 9.78 -3.21 3.19
CA GLY A 129 10.91 -4.11 3.33
C GLY A 129 11.32 -4.77 2.00
N LYS A 130 10.35 -5.20 1.17
CA LYS A 130 10.60 -5.71 -0.19
C LYS A 130 11.25 -4.64 -1.07
N MET A 131 10.76 -3.40 -1.04
CA MET A 131 11.36 -2.28 -1.78
C MET A 131 12.80 -2.03 -1.34
N ALA A 132 13.08 -2.07 -0.04
CA ALA A 132 14.44 -1.92 0.48
C ALA A 132 15.38 -3.03 -0.03
N ALA A 133 14.91 -4.27 -0.08
CA ALA A 133 15.68 -5.40 -0.64
C ALA A 133 15.96 -5.23 -2.14
N ILE A 134 14.99 -4.75 -2.92
CA ILE A 134 15.19 -4.46 -4.35
C ILE A 134 16.23 -3.34 -4.55
N LEU A 135 16.16 -2.29 -3.73
CA LEU A 135 17.10 -1.17 -3.78
C LEU A 135 18.53 -1.56 -3.36
N ALA A 136 18.68 -2.58 -2.51
CA ALA A 136 19.99 -3.13 -2.14
C ALA A 136 20.67 -3.83 -3.31
N ALA A 137 19.91 -4.23 -4.35
CA ALA A 137 20.38 -4.84 -5.59
C ALA A 137 21.33 -6.04 -5.38
N GLU A 138 20.99 -6.91 -4.42
CA GLU A 138 21.78 -8.12 -4.13
C GLU A 138 21.84 -9.05 -5.34
N SER A 139 23.04 -9.44 -5.73
CA SER A 139 23.31 -10.20 -6.97
C SER A 139 23.65 -11.67 -6.75
N ALA A 140 23.66 -12.17 -5.51
CA ALA A 140 24.11 -13.53 -5.18
C ALA A 140 23.45 -14.63 -6.04
N ALA A 141 22.15 -14.49 -6.35
CA ALA A 141 21.45 -15.45 -7.21
C ALA A 141 21.91 -15.42 -8.68
N VAL A 142 22.45 -14.29 -9.14
CA VAL A 142 22.94 -14.06 -10.52
C VAL A 142 24.40 -14.46 -10.64
N ASP A 143 25.17 -14.24 -9.58
CA ASP A 143 26.61 -14.47 -9.53
C ASP A 143 26.97 -15.92 -9.17
N MET A 144 25.97 -16.74 -8.81
CA MET A 144 26.20 -18.15 -8.47
C MET A 144 26.74 -18.92 -9.72
N PRO A 145 27.91 -19.56 -9.63
CA PRO A 145 28.43 -20.37 -10.71
C PRO A 145 27.55 -21.61 -10.92
N GLU A 146 27.53 -22.12 -12.17
CA GLU A 146 26.73 -23.30 -12.56
C GLU A 146 26.96 -24.51 -11.65
N ALA A 147 28.21 -24.77 -11.26
CA ALA A 147 28.58 -25.81 -10.31
C ALA A 147 27.92 -25.65 -8.91
N GLY A 148 27.48 -24.44 -8.53
CA GLY A 148 26.78 -24.18 -7.29
C GLY A 148 25.34 -24.76 -7.25
N PHE A 149 24.81 -25.17 -8.41
CA PHE A 149 23.48 -25.80 -8.49
C PHE A 149 23.54 -27.35 -8.38
N GLY A 150 24.65 -27.92 -7.98
CA GLY A 150 24.76 -29.35 -7.66
C GLY A 150 24.84 -30.28 -8.89
N GLY A 151 25.37 -29.78 -10.01
CA GLY A 151 25.70 -30.56 -11.21
C GLY A 151 26.97 -31.35 -11.07
#